data_b204f58bdaef8fdef45ce7092eedc939
#
_entry.id   b204f58bdaef8fdef45ce7092eedc939
#
_cell.length_a   1.000
_cell.length_b   1.000
_cell.length_c   1.000
_cell.angle_alpha   90.00
_cell.angle_beta   90.00
_cell.angle_gamma   90.00
#
_symmetry.space_group_name_H-M   'P 1'
#
loop_
_entity.id
_entity.type
_entity.pdbx_description
1 polymer ?
#
loop_
_entity_poly.entity_id
_entity_poly.type
_entity_poly.pdbx_seq_one_letter_code
_entity_poly.pdbx_strand_id
1 'polypeptide(L)'
;MLKDITVTIPTLNEEKNIKACIESVKKSGIKNIIVIDGGSEDKTLKILKKINKIKVFKVKRKGLAFQRKLGVIKAKTKFIALIDADMRPTKNSFKIMLKDINKKNYAGIEAHIKSDKIENYFDKAYQQIMEININKTGPRNMIGTPTLWHSKILKKYNFDPFFTGPSDDTDLCYRIYKNGYVFGSSNAIIKHVHRSNLNEYTKKYLWYGKGDAQFIIKHPERTLNILIHQLFNYPIKFSFLSILRGKFYPIPFMFFSGYLRFIGMLYEILKISFRFKDKIYST
;
A
#
# COMPACT_ATOMS: atom_id res chain seq x y z
N MET A 1 11.37 5.20 21.25
CA MET A 1 12.16 3.95 21.13
C MET A 1 11.35 2.94 20.30
N LEU A 2 11.97 1.85 19.77
CA LEU A 2 11.24 0.86 18.94
C LEU A 2 10.10 0.16 19.71
N LYS A 3 10.12 0.12 21.03
CA LYS A 3 9.01 -0.38 21.87
C LYS A 3 7.71 0.41 21.71
N ASP A 4 7.82 1.65 21.24
CA ASP A 4 6.67 2.55 21.04
C ASP A 4 6.04 2.39 19.64
N ILE A 5 6.46 1.39 18.86
CA ILE A 5 5.93 1.07 17.55
C ILE A 5 5.16 -0.26 17.62
N THR A 6 3.94 -0.29 17.09
CA THR A 6 3.24 -1.51 16.70
C THR A 6 3.27 -1.66 15.20
N VAL A 7 3.74 -2.79 14.69
CA VAL A 7 3.62 -3.16 13.27
C VAL A 7 2.31 -3.91 13.08
N THR A 8 1.48 -3.46 12.13
CA THR A 8 0.25 -4.14 11.72
C THR A 8 0.42 -4.70 10.31
N ILE A 9 0.03 -5.98 10.14
CA ILE A 9 0.21 -6.74 8.91
C ILE A 9 -1.16 -7.30 8.50
N PRO A 10 -1.85 -6.69 7.52
CA PRO A 10 -2.99 -7.34 6.89
C PRO A 10 -2.50 -8.53 6.07
N THR A 11 -3.23 -9.65 6.12
CA THR A 11 -2.84 -10.86 5.38
C THR A 11 -4.04 -11.62 4.85
N LEU A 12 -3.90 -12.18 3.65
CA LEU A 12 -4.88 -13.07 3.02
C LEU A 12 -4.16 -13.98 2.02
N ASN A 13 -4.10 -15.29 2.32
CA ASN A 13 -3.43 -16.29 1.49
C ASN A 13 -1.96 -15.94 1.21
N GLU A 14 -1.18 -15.76 2.27
CA GLU A 14 0.22 -15.35 2.25
C GLU A 14 1.16 -16.44 2.82
N GLU A 15 0.83 -17.72 2.63
CA GLU A 15 1.63 -18.84 3.15
C GLU A 15 3.10 -18.79 2.74
N LYS A 16 3.41 -18.25 1.54
CA LYS A 16 4.76 -18.12 1.02
C LYS A 16 5.55 -16.97 1.67
N ASN A 17 4.87 -15.94 2.16
CA ASN A 17 5.49 -14.69 2.56
C ASN A 17 5.43 -14.40 4.06
N ILE A 18 4.33 -14.74 4.73
CA ILE A 18 4.03 -14.24 6.08
C ILE A 18 5.09 -14.56 7.11
N LYS A 19 5.70 -15.75 7.07
CA LYS A 19 6.76 -16.14 8.00
C LYS A 19 7.97 -15.22 7.88
N ALA A 20 8.50 -15.06 6.67
CA ALA A 20 9.67 -14.23 6.40
C ALA A 20 9.41 -12.73 6.67
N CYS A 21 8.19 -12.25 6.43
CA CYS A 21 7.77 -10.90 6.81
C CYS A 21 7.90 -10.70 8.33
N ILE A 22 7.26 -11.55 9.14
CA ILE A 22 7.28 -11.43 10.60
C ILE A 22 8.70 -11.58 11.16
N GLU A 23 9.50 -12.50 10.63
CA GLU A 23 10.90 -12.67 11.04
C GLU A 23 11.74 -11.42 10.75
N SER A 24 11.55 -10.78 9.57
CA SER A 24 12.26 -9.54 9.24
C SER A 24 11.84 -8.38 10.14
N VAL A 25 10.54 -8.29 10.48
CA VAL A 25 10.03 -7.30 11.44
C VAL A 25 10.66 -7.52 12.83
N LYS A 26 10.73 -8.76 13.29
CA LYS A 26 11.40 -9.09 14.58
C LYS A 26 12.90 -8.76 14.55
N LYS A 27 13.60 -9.10 13.46
CA LYS A 27 15.03 -8.78 13.27
C LYS A 27 15.31 -7.28 13.26
N SER A 28 14.32 -6.45 12.89
CA SER A 28 14.42 -4.99 12.97
C SER A 28 14.22 -4.41 14.39
N GLY A 29 14.03 -5.28 15.40
CA GLY A 29 13.89 -4.89 16.80
C GLY A 29 12.48 -4.58 17.28
N ILE A 30 11.46 -4.81 16.44
CA ILE A 30 10.05 -4.62 16.81
C ILE A 30 9.56 -5.79 17.66
N LYS A 31 8.87 -5.46 18.76
CA LYS A 31 8.27 -6.45 19.69
C LYS A 31 6.74 -6.50 19.59
N ASN A 32 6.10 -5.42 19.19
CA ASN A 32 4.63 -5.35 19.09
C ASN A 32 4.20 -5.61 17.65
N ILE A 33 3.74 -6.82 17.36
CA ILE A 33 3.32 -7.23 16.02
C ILE A 33 1.87 -7.72 16.09
N ILE A 34 1.03 -7.15 15.23
CA ILE A 34 -0.38 -7.51 15.06
C ILE A 34 -0.57 -7.98 13.62
N VAL A 35 -1.12 -9.16 13.44
CA VAL A 35 -1.52 -9.70 12.14
C VAL A 35 -3.03 -9.74 12.08
N ILE A 36 -3.62 -9.21 11.01
CA ILE A 36 -5.05 -9.26 10.75
C ILE A 36 -5.27 -10.17 9.54
N ASP A 37 -5.74 -11.38 9.81
CA ASP A 37 -6.02 -12.37 8.77
C ASP A 37 -7.43 -12.18 8.21
N GLY A 38 -7.54 -11.96 6.90
CA GLY A 38 -8.78 -11.70 6.16
C GLY A 38 -9.62 -12.94 5.85
N GLY A 39 -9.34 -14.07 6.48
CA GLY A 39 -9.96 -15.37 6.23
C GLY A 39 -9.18 -16.18 5.22
N SER A 40 -7.87 -16.35 5.44
CA SER A 40 -7.00 -17.20 4.61
C SER A 40 -7.46 -18.65 4.59
N GLU A 41 -7.41 -19.24 3.38
CA GLU A 41 -7.81 -20.64 3.10
C GLU A 41 -6.59 -21.54 2.86
N ASP A 42 -5.40 -20.96 2.66
CA ASP A 42 -4.13 -21.64 2.53
C ASP A 42 -3.48 -21.95 3.90
N LYS A 43 -2.20 -22.28 3.92
CA LYS A 43 -1.47 -22.60 5.15
C LYS A 43 -1.11 -21.37 6.01
N THR A 44 -1.52 -20.14 5.64
CA THR A 44 -1.19 -18.89 6.35
C THR A 44 -1.49 -18.99 7.85
N LEU A 45 -2.72 -19.36 8.21
CA LEU A 45 -3.12 -19.49 9.64
C LEU A 45 -2.35 -20.59 10.39
N LYS A 46 -2.03 -21.71 9.72
CA LYS A 46 -1.21 -22.79 10.30
C LYS A 46 0.21 -22.30 10.60
N ILE A 47 0.77 -21.46 9.71
CA ILE A 47 2.09 -20.85 9.91
C ILE A 47 2.04 -19.86 11.06
N LEU A 48 1.05 -18.97 11.11
CA LEU A 48 0.91 -17.95 12.16
C LEU A 48 0.78 -18.55 13.55
N LYS A 49 0.09 -19.68 13.72
CA LYS A 49 -0.04 -20.41 15.00
C LYS A 49 1.31 -20.88 15.55
N LYS A 50 2.31 -21.10 14.70
CA LYS A 50 3.66 -21.55 15.11
C LYS A 50 4.60 -20.40 15.47
N ILE A 51 4.20 -19.14 15.27
CA ILE A 51 5.05 -17.97 15.48
C ILE A 51 4.72 -17.35 16.86
N ASN A 52 5.67 -17.42 17.77
CA ASN A 52 5.52 -16.82 19.10
C ASN A 52 5.61 -15.29 19.08
N LYS A 53 5.07 -14.63 20.13
CA LYS A 53 5.18 -13.18 20.38
C LYS A 53 4.58 -12.31 19.26
N ILE A 54 3.44 -12.74 18.70
CA ILE A 54 2.59 -11.96 17.80
C ILE A 54 1.14 -12.03 18.27
N LYS A 55 0.31 -11.06 17.89
CA LYS A 55 -1.14 -11.10 18.09
C LYS A 55 -1.81 -11.30 16.75
N VAL A 56 -2.63 -12.34 16.62
CA VAL A 56 -3.35 -12.66 15.39
C VAL A 56 -4.84 -12.46 15.61
N PHE A 57 -5.48 -11.70 14.73
CA PHE A 57 -6.93 -11.52 14.70
C PHE A 57 -7.45 -12.03 13.35
N LYS A 58 -8.37 -12.97 13.40
CA LYS A 58 -9.06 -13.49 12.22
C LYS A 58 -10.34 -12.71 11.97
N VAL A 59 -10.58 -12.29 10.74
CA VAL A 59 -11.82 -11.63 10.31
C VAL A 59 -12.39 -12.34 9.09
N LYS A 60 -13.71 -12.33 8.93
CA LYS A 60 -14.36 -12.85 7.72
C LYS A 60 -14.17 -11.81 6.61
N ARG A 61 -13.62 -12.19 5.47
CA ARG A 61 -13.42 -11.47 4.19
C ARG A 61 -14.06 -10.07 4.08
N LYS A 62 -13.51 -9.06 4.76
CA LYS A 62 -14.03 -7.69 4.76
C LYS A 62 -13.15 -6.71 3.96
N GLY A 63 -12.15 -7.22 3.21
CA GLY A 63 -11.23 -6.42 2.39
C GLY A 63 -10.05 -5.82 3.16
N LEU A 64 -9.07 -5.30 2.39
CA LEU A 64 -7.80 -4.77 2.89
C LEU A 64 -8.00 -3.58 3.83
N ALA A 65 -8.84 -2.62 3.44
CA ALA A 65 -9.12 -1.43 4.25
C ALA A 65 -9.70 -1.77 5.63
N PHE A 66 -10.57 -2.78 5.71
CA PHE A 66 -11.09 -3.26 7.00
C PHE A 66 -10.01 -3.90 7.86
N GLN A 67 -9.14 -4.71 7.26
CA GLN A 67 -8.01 -5.31 7.98
C GLN A 67 -7.07 -4.24 8.54
N ARG A 68 -6.70 -3.24 7.71
CA ARG A 68 -5.87 -2.11 8.13
C ARG A 68 -6.56 -1.31 9.24
N LYS A 69 -7.86 -0.99 9.09
CA LYS A 69 -8.67 -0.32 10.12
C LYS A 69 -8.61 -1.04 11.45
N LEU A 70 -8.83 -2.35 11.45
CA LEU A 70 -8.81 -3.16 12.68
C LEU A 70 -7.41 -3.19 13.30
N GLY A 71 -6.35 -3.31 12.49
CA GLY A 71 -4.97 -3.23 12.95
C GLY A 71 -4.67 -1.92 13.68
N VAL A 72 -5.13 -0.80 13.13
CA VAL A 72 -5.01 0.54 13.75
C VAL A 72 -5.76 0.61 15.08
N ILE A 73 -6.98 0.09 15.16
CA ILE A 73 -7.78 0.06 16.40
C ILE A 73 -7.09 -0.78 17.49
N LYS A 74 -6.55 -1.94 17.12
CA LYS A 74 -5.90 -2.87 18.07
C LYS A 74 -4.52 -2.42 18.54
N ALA A 75 -3.85 -1.53 17.82
CA ALA A 75 -2.55 -0.99 18.20
C ALA A 75 -2.68 -0.03 19.42
N LYS A 76 -1.78 -0.20 20.41
CA LYS A 76 -1.81 0.59 21.65
C LYS A 76 -0.59 1.51 21.84
N THR A 77 0.34 1.51 20.88
CA THR A 77 1.60 2.26 20.99
C THR A 77 1.50 3.66 20.37
N LYS A 78 2.50 4.51 20.63
CA LYS A 78 2.59 5.89 20.15
C LYS A 78 2.66 5.98 18.61
N PHE A 79 3.25 4.98 17.97
CA PHE A 79 3.40 4.89 16.55
C PHE A 79 2.82 3.57 16.01
N ILE A 80 2.26 3.61 14.81
CA ILE A 80 1.75 2.44 14.08
C ILE A 80 2.48 2.37 12.74
N ALA A 81 3.11 1.24 12.47
CA ALA A 81 3.66 0.94 11.15
C ALA A 81 2.72 0.00 10.39
N LEU A 82 2.50 0.30 9.12
CA LEU A 82 1.70 -0.50 8.20
C LEU A 82 2.66 -1.19 7.24
N ILE A 83 2.63 -2.52 7.21
CA ILE A 83 3.50 -3.37 6.38
C ILE A 83 2.63 -4.46 5.74
N ASP A 84 2.75 -4.66 4.44
CA ASP A 84 2.09 -5.77 3.77
C ASP A 84 2.89 -7.08 3.94
N ALA A 85 2.23 -8.22 3.83
CA ALA A 85 2.83 -9.54 4.14
C ALA A 85 4.00 -9.93 3.20
N ASP A 86 4.06 -9.33 2.01
CA ASP A 86 5.13 -9.50 1.02
C ASP A 86 6.32 -8.54 1.21
N MET A 87 6.37 -7.79 2.33
CA MET A 87 7.44 -6.84 2.63
C MET A 87 8.43 -7.38 3.65
N ARG A 88 9.70 -6.92 3.52
CA ARG A 88 10.83 -7.33 4.35
C ARG A 88 11.58 -6.10 4.85
N PRO A 89 11.24 -5.55 6.04
CA PRO A 89 12.02 -4.48 6.64
C PRO A 89 13.48 -4.87 6.87
N THR A 90 14.40 -3.94 6.58
CA THR A 90 15.81 -4.11 6.94
C THR A 90 16.02 -3.81 8.42
N LYS A 91 17.18 -4.21 8.98
CA LYS A 91 17.49 -4.10 10.41
C LYS A 91 17.26 -2.69 10.98
N ASN A 92 17.50 -1.64 10.21
CA ASN A 92 17.42 -0.25 10.67
C ASN A 92 16.18 0.51 10.16
N SER A 93 15.29 -0.10 9.35
CA SER A 93 14.18 0.60 8.71
C SER A 93 13.34 1.43 9.69
N PHE A 94 12.83 0.81 10.73
CA PHE A 94 11.97 1.49 11.70
C PHE A 94 12.72 2.51 12.56
N LYS A 95 14.01 2.30 12.84
CA LYS A 95 14.84 3.25 13.57
C LYS A 95 15.03 4.55 12.76
N ILE A 96 15.28 4.42 11.46
CA ILE A 96 15.43 5.55 10.54
C ILE A 96 14.08 6.27 10.39
N MET A 97 12.98 5.55 10.09
CA MET A 97 11.65 6.14 9.99
C MET A 97 11.24 6.90 11.26
N LEU A 98 11.51 6.31 12.42
CA LEU A 98 11.19 6.95 13.73
C LEU A 98 11.99 8.23 13.98
N LYS A 99 13.27 8.26 13.56
CA LYS A 99 14.09 9.48 13.62
C LYS A 99 13.51 10.56 12.71
N ASP A 100 13.17 10.21 11.47
CA ASP A 100 12.75 11.16 10.45
C ASP A 100 11.36 11.74 10.72
N ILE A 101 10.38 10.93 11.17
CA ILE A 101 9.03 11.40 11.51
C ILE A 101 9.04 12.40 12.67
N ASN A 102 9.89 12.17 13.68
CA ASN A 102 10.01 13.07 14.82
C ASN A 102 10.73 14.38 14.46
N LYS A 103 11.75 14.32 13.58
CA LYS A 103 12.54 15.49 13.19
C LYS A 103 11.74 16.50 12.36
N LYS A 104 10.80 16.03 11.54
CA LYS A 104 10.10 16.85 10.52
C LYS A 104 8.64 17.11 10.85
N ASN A 105 8.14 16.62 12.00
CA ASN A 105 6.73 16.74 12.43
C ASN A 105 5.72 16.28 11.36
N TYR A 106 6.02 15.20 10.64
CA TYR A 106 5.13 14.62 9.67
C TYR A 106 4.00 13.84 10.37
N ALA A 107 2.79 13.85 9.79
CA ALA A 107 1.68 13.01 10.27
C ALA A 107 1.97 11.52 10.11
N GLY A 108 2.62 11.18 9.02
CA GLY A 108 3.10 9.85 8.66
C GLY A 108 4.29 9.94 7.73
N ILE A 109 5.03 8.85 7.61
CA ILE A 109 6.21 8.76 6.75
C ILE A 109 6.25 7.40 6.04
N GLU A 110 6.61 7.40 4.75
CA GLU A 110 6.83 6.17 3.99
C GLU A 110 8.32 5.80 3.96
N ALA A 111 8.61 4.52 3.77
CA ALA A 111 9.95 4.04 3.50
C ALA A 111 10.17 3.89 1.98
N HIS A 112 11.42 3.93 1.54
CA HIS A 112 11.80 3.55 0.19
C HIS A 112 11.60 2.05 -0.02
N ILE A 113 11.04 1.69 -1.16
CA ILE A 113 10.83 0.30 -1.56
C ILE A 113 11.96 -0.14 -2.47
N LYS A 114 12.53 -1.31 -2.19
CA LYS A 114 13.45 -2.00 -3.09
C LYS A 114 12.94 -3.40 -3.36
N SER A 115 13.16 -3.91 -4.57
CA SER A 115 12.91 -5.32 -4.88
C SER A 115 13.76 -6.20 -3.96
N ASP A 116 13.19 -7.26 -3.38
CA ASP A 116 13.96 -8.23 -2.58
C ASP A 116 14.93 -9.01 -3.47
N LYS A 117 14.44 -9.40 -4.65
CA LYS A 117 15.22 -9.99 -5.73
C LYS A 117 14.82 -9.38 -7.07
N ILE A 118 15.71 -9.42 -8.03
CA ILE A 118 15.47 -9.02 -9.43
C ILE A 118 15.72 -10.25 -10.29
N GLU A 119 14.67 -11.00 -10.58
CA GLU A 119 14.76 -12.28 -11.29
C GLU A 119 14.21 -12.20 -12.72
N ASN A 120 13.40 -11.18 -13.02
CA ASN A 120 12.74 -11.04 -14.32
C ASN A 120 12.58 -9.57 -14.76
N TYR A 121 11.99 -9.38 -15.94
CA TYR A 121 11.71 -8.07 -16.51
C TYR A 121 10.88 -7.19 -15.57
N PHE A 122 9.82 -7.74 -14.99
CA PHE A 122 8.88 -6.97 -14.17
C PHE A 122 9.52 -6.46 -12.87
N ASP A 123 10.35 -7.27 -12.22
CA ASP A 123 11.08 -6.88 -11.01
C ASP A 123 12.02 -5.70 -11.31
N LYS A 124 12.74 -5.77 -12.44
CA LYS A 124 13.66 -4.72 -12.88
C LYS A 124 12.93 -3.45 -13.26
N ALA A 125 11.84 -3.56 -14.02
CA ALA A 125 11.00 -2.42 -14.40
C ALA A 125 10.42 -1.73 -13.16
N TYR A 126 9.85 -2.49 -12.24
CA TYR A 126 9.31 -1.96 -10.99
C TYR A 126 10.38 -1.27 -10.14
N GLN A 127 11.55 -1.90 -9.95
CA GLN A 127 12.66 -1.30 -9.22
C GLN A 127 13.05 0.06 -9.79
N GLN A 128 13.16 0.16 -11.11
CA GLN A 128 13.50 1.43 -11.76
C GLN A 128 12.39 2.49 -11.63
N ILE A 129 11.12 2.10 -11.65
CA ILE A 129 10.00 3.00 -11.40
C ILE A 129 10.08 3.56 -9.97
N MET A 130 10.35 2.71 -8.99
CA MET A 130 10.51 3.16 -7.59
C MET A 130 11.65 4.18 -7.46
N GLU A 131 12.79 3.92 -8.06
CA GLU A 131 13.96 4.82 -8.03
C GLU A 131 13.70 6.16 -8.72
N ILE A 132 12.96 6.16 -9.82
CA ILE A 132 12.70 7.38 -10.61
C ILE A 132 11.65 8.26 -9.91
N ASN A 133 10.58 7.67 -9.39
CA ASN A 133 9.37 8.40 -9.04
C ASN A 133 9.06 8.44 -7.55
N ILE A 134 9.37 7.37 -6.81
CA ILE A 134 8.87 7.18 -5.45
C ILE A 134 9.98 7.33 -4.41
N ASN A 135 11.12 6.69 -4.59
CA ASN A 135 12.21 6.68 -3.62
C ASN A 135 12.97 8.02 -3.55
N LYS A 136 12.28 9.07 -3.13
CA LYS A 136 12.85 10.41 -2.91
C LYS A 136 12.52 10.83 -1.49
N THR A 137 13.51 11.25 -0.72
CA THR A 137 13.30 11.77 0.64
C THR A 137 12.67 13.17 0.62
N GLY A 138 11.91 13.49 1.66
CA GLY A 138 11.35 14.82 1.84
C GLY A 138 9.84 14.85 2.03
N PRO A 139 9.22 16.04 1.97
CA PRO A 139 7.77 16.19 2.15
C PRO A 139 6.98 15.52 1.02
N ARG A 140 5.79 15.03 1.38
CA ARG A 140 4.84 14.38 0.50
C ARG A 140 3.43 14.85 0.78
N ASN A 141 2.60 14.90 -0.26
CA ASN A 141 1.15 15.11 -0.14
C ASN A 141 0.39 13.78 0.01
N MET A 142 1.05 12.68 -0.33
CA MET A 142 0.51 11.32 -0.24
C MET A 142 1.65 10.34 0.03
N ILE A 143 1.37 9.33 0.82
CA ILE A 143 2.28 8.21 1.10
C ILE A 143 1.53 6.89 0.97
N GLY A 144 2.24 5.84 0.57
CA GLY A 144 1.73 4.48 0.46
C GLY A 144 2.51 3.50 1.33
N THR A 145 1.90 2.37 1.66
CA THR A 145 2.57 1.30 2.42
C THR A 145 3.88 0.87 1.72
N PRO A 146 5.02 0.76 2.46
CA PRO A 146 5.17 0.68 3.92
C PRO A 146 5.31 2.05 4.60
N THR A 147 4.58 2.24 5.70
CA THR A 147 4.49 3.54 6.39
C THR A 147 4.63 3.43 7.90
N LEU A 148 5.02 4.55 8.53
CA LEU A 148 4.98 4.76 9.99
C LEU A 148 4.19 6.03 10.28
N TRP A 149 3.26 5.96 11.24
CA TRP A 149 2.32 7.02 11.56
C TRP A 149 2.32 7.38 13.03
N HIS A 150 2.02 8.64 13.34
CA HIS A 150 1.55 8.99 14.69
C HIS A 150 0.19 8.36 14.95
N SER A 151 0.08 7.51 15.98
CA SER A 151 -1.16 6.77 16.30
C SER A 151 -2.38 7.66 16.50
N LYS A 152 -2.20 8.83 17.13
CA LYS A 152 -3.29 9.79 17.36
C LYS A 152 -3.94 10.23 16.04
N ILE A 153 -3.13 10.57 15.02
CA ILE A 153 -3.59 11.02 13.71
C ILE A 153 -4.22 9.85 12.95
N LEU A 154 -3.50 8.72 12.86
CA LEU A 154 -3.98 7.56 12.13
C LEU A 154 -5.31 7.02 12.72
N LYS A 155 -5.49 7.01 14.04
CA LYS A 155 -6.73 6.59 14.69
C LYS A 155 -7.87 7.57 14.47
N LYS A 156 -7.60 8.89 14.44
CA LYS A 156 -8.61 9.93 14.20
C LYS A 156 -9.25 9.78 12.83
N TYR A 157 -8.45 9.56 11.78
CA TYR A 157 -8.93 9.49 10.41
C TYR A 157 -9.23 8.07 9.95
N ASN A 158 -8.43 7.10 10.35
CA ASN A 158 -8.51 5.66 10.08
C ASN A 158 -8.90 5.28 8.64
N PHE A 159 -8.76 4.03 8.29
CA PHE A 159 -9.16 3.49 6.99
C PHE A 159 -10.67 3.37 6.87
N ASP A 160 -11.20 3.63 5.68
CA ASP A 160 -12.61 3.49 5.38
C ASP A 160 -12.89 2.12 4.74
N PRO A 161 -13.70 1.25 5.37
CA PRO A 161 -14.07 -0.06 4.82
C PRO A 161 -14.92 -0.02 3.54
N PHE A 162 -15.34 1.16 3.10
CA PHE A 162 -15.93 1.36 1.78
C PHE A 162 -15.01 0.84 0.67
N PHE A 163 -13.68 0.97 0.84
CA PHE A 163 -12.70 0.51 -0.13
C PHE A 163 -12.53 -1.00 -0.06
N THR A 164 -12.88 -1.69 -1.14
CA THR A 164 -12.64 -3.13 -1.35
C THR A 164 -11.48 -3.40 -2.33
N GLY A 165 -11.08 -2.36 -3.09
CA GLY A 165 -9.84 -2.28 -3.87
C GLY A 165 -8.75 -1.52 -3.11
N PRO A 166 -7.56 -1.37 -3.70
CA PRO A 166 -6.53 -0.46 -3.20
C PRO A 166 -7.03 0.98 -3.43
N SER A 167 -6.42 1.98 -2.88
CA SER A 167 -6.78 3.39 -2.77
C SER A 167 -7.41 3.75 -1.41
N ASP A 168 -7.46 2.79 -0.50
CA ASP A 168 -7.77 3.03 0.90
C ASP A 168 -6.72 3.92 1.59
N ASP A 169 -5.45 3.80 1.22
CA ASP A 169 -4.35 4.68 1.64
C ASP A 169 -4.42 6.05 0.94
N THR A 170 -4.81 6.09 -0.33
CA THR A 170 -5.05 7.33 -1.08
C THR A 170 -6.17 8.15 -0.43
N ASP A 171 -7.29 7.52 -0.09
CA ASP A 171 -8.40 8.16 0.63
C ASP A 171 -7.96 8.68 2.01
N LEU A 172 -7.26 7.84 2.77
CA LEU A 172 -6.76 8.20 4.09
C LEU A 172 -5.86 9.44 4.02
N CYS A 173 -4.87 9.42 3.13
CA CYS A 173 -3.95 10.53 2.93
C CYS A 173 -4.69 11.79 2.46
N TYR A 174 -5.63 11.66 1.52
CA TYR A 174 -6.41 12.80 1.03
C TYR A 174 -7.20 13.48 2.16
N ARG A 175 -7.89 12.71 3.02
CA ARG A 175 -8.63 13.23 4.16
C ARG A 175 -7.72 13.91 5.19
N ILE A 176 -6.56 13.36 5.46
CA ILE A 176 -5.57 13.92 6.40
C ILE A 176 -4.94 15.18 5.81
N TYR A 177 -4.56 15.17 4.52
CA TYR A 177 -3.98 16.33 3.81
C TYR A 177 -4.94 17.53 3.77
N LYS A 178 -6.23 17.31 3.48
CA LYS A 178 -7.27 18.37 3.52
C LYS A 178 -7.39 19.05 4.89
N ASN A 179 -6.91 18.41 5.95
CA ASN A 179 -6.88 18.98 7.31
C ASN A 179 -5.51 19.58 7.67
N GLY A 180 -4.68 19.94 6.68
CA GLY A 180 -3.43 20.69 6.86
C GLY A 180 -2.23 19.84 7.31
N TYR A 181 -2.33 18.52 7.34
CA TYR A 181 -1.19 17.66 7.69
C TYR A 181 -0.30 17.40 6.48
N VAL A 182 1.00 17.26 6.74
CA VAL A 182 2.02 16.91 5.74
C VAL A 182 2.60 15.55 6.06
N PHE A 183 2.93 14.79 5.03
CA PHE A 183 3.63 13.50 5.14
C PHE A 183 5.07 13.62 4.72
N GLY A 184 5.84 12.58 4.95
CA GLY A 184 7.22 12.51 4.54
C GLY A 184 7.60 11.20 3.85
N SER A 185 8.75 11.22 3.20
CA SER A 185 9.43 10.01 2.73
C SER A 185 10.83 9.96 3.31
N SER A 186 11.17 8.81 3.86
CA SER A 186 12.43 8.50 4.55
C SER A 186 13.34 7.68 3.62
N ASN A 187 14.66 7.75 3.84
CA ASN A 187 15.61 6.87 3.19
C ASN A 187 15.69 5.45 3.82
N ALA A 188 14.82 5.15 4.75
CA ALA A 188 14.66 3.79 5.27
C ALA A 188 14.30 2.84 4.13
N ILE A 189 14.89 1.65 4.10
CA ILE A 189 14.66 0.69 3.02
C ILE A 189 13.83 -0.47 3.54
N ILE A 190 12.73 -0.76 2.85
CA ILE A 190 11.93 -1.98 3.03
C ILE A 190 11.91 -2.71 1.69
N LYS A 191 12.28 -3.98 1.72
CA LYS A 191 12.28 -4.81 0.53
C LYS A 191 10.90 -5.37 0.24
N HIS A 192 10.54 -5.50 -1.02
CA HIS A 192 9.27 -6.02 -1.49
C HIS A 192 9.47 -7.25 -2.35
N VAL A 193 8.74 -8.31 -2.06
CA VAL A 193 8.71 -9.54 -2.86
C VAL A 193 7.68 -9.35 -3.96
N HIS A 194 8.11 -9.37 -5.20
CA HIS A 194 7.22 -9.13 -6.33
C HIS A 194 6.49 -10.39 -6.77
N ARG A 195 5.41 -10.18 -7.49
CA ARG A 195 4.71 -11.20 -8.26
C ARG A 195 5.48 -11.44 -9.55
N SER A 196 5.57 -12.69 -9.98
CA SER A 196 6.60 -13.09 -10.95
C SER A 196 6.15 -13.19 -12.40
N ASN A 197 4.87 -12.97 -12.74
CA ASN A 197 4.38 -13.18 -14.11
C ASN A 197 3.36 -12.13 -14.57
N LEU A 198 3.22 -12.02 -15.89
CA LEU A 198 2.34 -11.05 -16.56
C LEU A 198 0.88 -11.15 -16.09
N ASN A 199 0.35 -12.36 -15.90
CA ASN A 199 -1.05 -12.56 -15.47
C ASN A 199 -1.31 -11.97 -14.07
N GLU A 200 -0.38 -12.16 -13.14
CA GLU A 200 -0.49 -11.59 -11.80
C GLU A 200 -0.41 -10.06 -11.81
N TYR A 201 0.47 -9.49 -12.65
CA TYR A 201 0.53 -8.04 -12.84
C TYR A 201 -0.74 -7.49 -13.49
N THR A 202 -1.29 -8.16 -14.51
CA THR A 202 -2.56 -7.79 -15.11
C THR A 202 -3.68 -7.73 -14.07
N LYS A 203 -3.86 -8.79 -13.29
CA LYS A 203 -4.85 -8.84 -12.21
C LYS A 203 -4.64 -7.72 -11.19
N LYS A 204 -3.39 -7.44 -10.81
CA LYS A 204 -3.02 -6.38 -9.87
C LYS A 204 -3.42 -5.00 -10.37
N TYR A 205 -3.11 -4.66 -11.63
CA TYR A 205 -3.41 -3.33 -12.16
C TYR A 205 -4.90 -3.12 -12.47
N LEU A 206 -5.61 -4.15 -12.90
CA LEU A 206 -7.09 -4.11 -12.97
C LEU A 206 -7.70 -3.88 -11.59
N TRP A 207 -7.18 -4.55 -10.55
CA TRP A 207 -7.62 -4.34 -9.18
C TRP A 207 -7.27 -2.93 -8.65
N TYR A 208 -6.15 -2.34 -9.06
CA TYR A 208 -5.84 -0.93 -8.77
C TYR A 208 -6.86 0.01 -9.40
N GLY A 209 -7.27 -0.24 -10.65
CA GLY A 209 -8.35 0.51 -11.29
C GLY A 209 -9.67 0.47 -10.54
N LYS A 210 -10.04 -0.69 -9.98
CA LYS A 210 -11.20 -0.80 -9.09
C LYS A 210 -11.10 0.16 -7.89
N GLY A 211 -9.94 0.27 -7.26
CA GLY A 211 -9.73 1.21 -6.16
C GLY A 211 -9.88 2.67 -6.60
N ASP A 212 -9.36 3.01 -7.79
CA ASP A 212 -9.50 4.36 -8.35
C ASP A 212 -10.96 4.72 -8.66
N ALA A 213 -11.75 3.77 -9.19
CA ALA A 213 -13.20 3.94 -9.36
C ALA A 213 -13.89 4.27 -8.03
N GLN A 214 -13.59 3.51 -6.97
CA GLN A 214 -14.12 3.76 -5.65
C GLN A 214 -13.68 5.11 -5.10
N PHE A 215 -12.44 5.53 -5.37
CA PHE A 215 -11.91 6.82 -4.93
C PHE A 215 -12.64 8.00 -5.61
N ILE A 216 -12.83 7.98 -6.92
CA ILE A 216 -13.53 9.07 -7.63
C ILE A 216 -15.02 9.10 -7.32
N ILE A 217 -15.67 7.96 -7.03
CA ILE A 217 -17.06 7.93 -6.55
C ILE A 217 -17.19 8.63 -5.20
N LYS A 218 -16.24 8.45 -4.30
CA LYS A 218 -16.22 9.09 -2.99
C LYS A 218 -15.74 10.54 -3.03
N HIS A 219 -14.85 10.88 -3.98
CA HIS A 219 -14.21 12.18 -4.15
C HIS A 219 -14.29 12.64 -5.60
N PRO A 220 -15.51 12.98 -6.11
CA PRO A 220 -15.73 13.30 -7.53
C PRO A 220 -14.90 14.50 -8.01
N GLU A 221 -14.56 15.44 -7.13
CA GLU A 221 -13.67 16.56 -7.40
C GLU A 221 -12.24 16.14 -7.80
N ARG A 222 -11.88 14.89 -7.57
CA ARG A 222 -10.56 14.32 -7.91
C ARG A 222 -10.54 13.55 -9.22
N THR A 223 -11.69 13.40 -9.89
CA THR A 223 -11.83 12.59 -11.11
C THR A 223 -10.84 13.01 -12.18
N LEU A 224 -10.77 14.29 -12.51
CA LEU A 224 -9.87 14.81 -13.55
C LEU A 224 -8.40 14.53 -13.20
N ASN A 225 -8.02 14.66 -11.92
CA ASN A 225 -6.65 14.40 -11.49
C ASN A 225 -6.27 12.92 -11.65
N ILE A 226 -7.18 12.00 -11.36
CA ILE A 226 -6.96 10.55 -11.53
C ILE A 226 -6.87 10.19 -13.02
N LEU A 227 -7.76 10.72 -13.85
CA LEU A 227 -7.72 10.52 -15.31
C LEU A 227 -6.40 11.03 -15.93
N ILE A 228 -6.00 12.27 -15.60
CA ILE A 228 -4.73 12.84 -16.06
C ILE A 228 -3.55 11.97 -15.58
N HIS A 229 -3.61 11.48 -14.33
CA HIS A 229 -2.54 10.63 -13.81
C HIS A 229 -2.43 9.32 -14.58
N GLN A 230 -3.54 8.62 -14.83
CA GLN A 230 -3.54 7.31 -15.49
C GLN A 230 -3.20 7.38 -16.97
N LEU A 231 -3.75 8.38 -17.68
CA LEU A 231 -3.62 8.48 -19.14
C LEU A 231 -2.35 9.21 -19.58
N PHE A 232 -1.86 10.17 -18.78
CA PHE A 232 -0.75 11.05 -19.19
C PHE A 232 0.43 11.00 -18.23
N ASN A 233 0.24 11.27 -16.92
CA ASN A 233 1.37 11.41 -16.03
C ASN A 233 2.14 10.10 -15.87
N TYR A 234 1.44 9.00 -15.65
CA TYR A 234 2.07 7.72 -15.38
C TYR A 234 2.67 7.11 -16.66
N PRO A 235 1.93 6.92 -17.77
CA PRO A 235 2.51 6.33 -18.98
C PRO A 235 3.43 7.28 -19.76
N ILE A 236 3.12 8.56 -19.87
CA ILE A 236 3.85 9.48 -20.77
C ILE A 236 4.90 10.29 -20.01
N LYS A 237 4.49 11.10 -19.03
CA LYS A 237 5.43 11.98 -18.31
C LYS A 237 6.53 11.20 -17.59
N PHE A 238 6.19 10.10 -16.92
CA PHE A 238 7.21 9.31 -16.22
C PHE A 238 8.08 8.49 -17.17
N SER A 239 7.55 8.07 -18.33
CA SER A 239 8.38 7.49 -19.39
C SER A 239 9.39 8.50 -19.94
N PHE A 240 8.97 9.74 -20.18
CA PHE A 240 9.87 10.81 -20.58
C PHE A 240 10.97 11.08 -19.54
N LEU A 241 10.59 11.18 -18.26
CA LEU A 241 11.56 11.32 -17.16
C LEU A 241 12.50 10.10 -17.04
N SER A 242 12.04 8.92 -17.40
CA SER A 242 12.82 7.70 -17.46
C SER A 242 13.87 7.76 -18.57
N ILE A 243 13.49 8.22 -19.75
CA ILE A 243 14.39 8.45 -20.90
C ILE A 243 15.49 9.46 -20.53
N LEU A 244 15.14 10.61 -19.94
CA LEU A 244 16.11 11.63 -19.51
C LEU A 244 17.12 11.11 -18.48
N ARG A 245 16.85 9.99 -17.80
CA ARG A 245 17.75 9.34 -16.86
C ARG A 245 18.44 8.10 -17.41
N GLY A 246 18.35 7.87 -18.74
CA GLY A 246 18.90 6.68 -19.40
C GLY A 246 18.29 5.36 -18.97
N LYS A 247 17.04 5.38 -18.43
CA LYS A 247 16.33 4.18 -17.95
C LYS A 247 15.17 3.84 -18.88
N PHE A 248 15.41 3.07 -19.92
CA PHE A 248 14.40 2.71 -20.92
C PHE A 248 13.55 1.50 -20.53
N TYR A 249 14.06 0.67 -19.66
CA TYR A 249 13.50 -0.63 -19.30
C TYR A 249 12.07 -0.58 -18.73
N PRO A 250 11.69 0.41 -17.91
CA PRO A 250 10.34 0.45 -17.33
C PRO A 250 9.27 1.02 -18.27
N ILE A 251 9.63 1.59 -19.44
CA ILE A 251 8.70 2.31 -20.30
C ILE A 251 7.53 1.44 -20.78
N PRO A 252 7.74 0.24 -21.39
CA PRO A 252 6.63 -0.60 -21.82
C PRO A 252 5.72 -1.00 -20.64
N PHE A 253 6.31 -1.22 -19.47
CA PHE A 253 5.56 -1.57 -18.28
C PHE A 253 4.72 -0.41 -17.73
N MET A 254 5.18 0.85 -17.84
CA MET A 254 4.41 2.02 -17.44
C MET A 254 3.17 2.20 -18.33
N PHE A 255 3.32 2.04 -19.66
CA PHE A 255 2.16 2.06 -20.58
C PHE A 255 1.19 0.94 -20.26
N PHE A 256 1.67 -0.29 -20.20
CA PHE A 256 0.87 -1.47 -19.90
C PHE A 256 0.08 -1.31 -18.58
N SER A 257 0.77 -0.96 -17.51
CA SER A 257 0.16 -0.86 -16.18
C SER A 257 -0.77 0.35 -16.04
N GLY A 258 -0.46 1.48 -16.66
CA GLY A 258 -1.30 2.68 -16.67
C GLY A 258 -2.63 2.43 -17.36
N TYR A 259 -2.61 1.87 -18.56
CA TYR A 259 -3.84 1.58 -19.31
C TYR A 259 -4.66 0.45 -18.71
N LEU A 260 -4.04 -0.60 -18.18
CA LEU A 260 -4.77 -1.63 -17.44
C LEU A 260 -5.50 -1.08 -16.22
N ARG A 261 -4.86 -0.16 -15.50
CA ARG A 261 -5.47 0.50 -14.35
C ARG A 261 -6.68 1.34 -14.79
N PHE A 262 -6.57 2.06 -15.89
CA PHE A 262 -7.68 2.81 -16.48
C PHE A 262 -8.84 1.88 -16.92
N ILE A 263 -8.55 0.79 -17.62
CA ILE A 263 -9.55 -0.22 -18.01
C ILE A 263 -10.27 -0.80 -16.78
N GLY A 264 -9.52 -1.15 -15.73
CA GLY A 264 -10.09 -1.65 -14.50
C GLY A 264 -11.00 -0.63 -13.79
N MET A 265 -10.67 0.66 -13.88
CA MET A 265 -11.49 1.75 -13.36
C MET A 265 -12.81 1.87 -14.15
N LEU A 266 -12.74 1.90 -15.47
CA LEU A 266 -13.94 1.96 -16.34
C LEU A 266 -14.86 0.77 -16.10
N TYR A 267 -14.30 -0.43 -16.04
CA TYR A 267 -15.08 -1.65 -15.77
C TYR A 267 -15.84 -1.57 -14.44
N GLU A 268 -15.19 -1.12 -13.37
CA GLU A 268 -15.86 -1.02 -12.06
C GLU A 268 -16.94 0.09 -12.05
N ILE A 269 -16.72 1.22 -12.72
CA ILE A 269 -17.72 2.29 -12.86
C ILE A 269 -18.97 1.76 -13.58
N LEU A 270 -18.79 1.10 -14.73
CA LEU A 270 -19.89 0.51 -15.49
C LEU A 270 -20.65 -0.52 -14.64
N LYS A 271 -19.94 -1.41 -13.97
CA LYS A 271 -20.54 -2.42 -13.08
C LYS A 271 -21.40 -1.81 -11.97
N ILE A 272 -20.94 -0.71 -11.36
CA ILE A 272 -21.68 0.00 -10.32
C ILE A 272 -22.92 0.67 -10.94
N SER A 273 -22.80 1.31 -12.10
CA SER A 273 -23.90 1.97 -12.81
C SER A 273 -25.02 0.98 -13.19
N PHE A 274 -24.66 -0.21 -13.68
CA PHE A 274 -25.65 -1.25 -14.00
C PHE A 274 -26.37 -1.76 -12.76
N ARG A 275 -25.68 -1.98 -11.64
CA ARG A 275 -26.31 -2.41 -10.38
C ARG A 275 -27.28 -1.37 -9.80
N PHE A 276 -27.06 -0.10 -10.03
CA PHE A 276 -28.02 0.96 -9.64
C PHE A 276 -29.25 0.94 -10.54
N LYS A 277 -29.12 0.71 -11.86
CA LYS A 277 -30.25 0.57 -12.77
C LYS A 277 -31.15 -0.61 -12.38
N ASP A 278 -30.58 -1.79 -12.15
CA ASP A 278 -31.34 -2.98 -11.78
C ASP A 278 -32.17 -2.77 -10.47
N LYS A 279 -31.64 -2.00 -9.52
CA LYS A 279 -32.40 -1.65 -8.30
C LYS A 279 -33.54 -0.67 -8.52
N ILE A 280 -33.44 0.23 -9.49
CA ILE A 280 -34.49 1.21 -9.82
C ILE A 280 -35.65 0.54 -10.56
N TYR A 281 -35.37 -0.46 -11.40
CA TYR A 281 -36.39 -1.18 -12.20
C TYR A 281 -36.95 -2.42 -11.49
N SER A 282 -36.45 -2.80 -10.31
CA SER A 282 -36.95 -3.92 -9.50
C SER A 282 -37.83 -3.47 -8.32
N THR A 283 -38.12 -2.17 -8.20
CA THR A 283 -39.13 -1.55 -7.31
C THR A 283 -40.31 -1.05 -8.12
#